data_6d85a5162f022fc4e4549dfde49340a6
#
_entry.id   6d85a5162f022fc4e4549dfde49340a6
#
_cell.length_a   1.000
_cell.length_b   1.000
_cell.length_c   1.000
_cell.angle_alpha   90.00
_cell.angle_beta   90.00
_cell.angle_gamma   90.00
#
_symmetry.space_group_name_H-M   'P 1'
#
loop_
_entity.id
_entity.type
_entity.pdbx_description
1 polymer ?
#
loop_
_entity_poly.entity_id
_entity_poly.type
_entity_poly.pdbx_seq_one_letter_code
_entity_poly.pdbx_strand_id
1 'polypeptide(L)'
;PLYSSAASDVYKRQAWGWEAERAVEQAREQVASLIGADPREIIWTSGATESDNLALKGAASFYRHRGKHLITSKTEHKAVLDTMRELERQGFEVTYLAVKPDGLIDLDVFRDALRPDTIVASVMLVNNEIGVIQDIQAIGSICRERGIVFHVDAAQATGKVNIDVKELPVDLMSLASHKTYGPKGIGALYVRRKPRIRIEAQMPVSYTHLRAHETRED
;
A
#
# COMPACT_ATOMS: atom_id res chain seq x y z
N PRO A 1 18.95 -29.62 -13.00
CA PRO A 1 19.48 -28.56 -13.82
C PRO A 1 19.34 -27.25 -13.07
N LEU A 2 20.51 -26.71 -12.70
CA LEU A 2 20.68 -25.40 -12.09
C LEU A 2 20.34 -24.35 -13.13
N TYR A 3 19.12 -23.83 -13.13
CA TYR A 3 18.83 -22.54 -13.74
C TYR A 3 19.40 -21.48 -12.80
N SER A 4 20.65 -21.14 -13.06
CA SER A 4 21.38 -20.16 -12.29
C SER A 4 20.79 -18.77 -12.52
N SER A 5 21.00 -17.88 -11.54
CA SER A 5 20.77 -16.44 -11.66
C SER A 5 21.40 -15.82 -12.93
N ALA A 6 22.45 -16.45 -13.46
CA ALA A 6 23.07 -16.13 -14.74
C ALA A 6 22.12 -16.23 -15.95
N ALA A 7 21.13 -17.16 -15.93
CA ALA A 7 20.17 -17.27 -17.04
C ALA A 7 19.22 -16.07 -17.09
N SER A 8 18.80 -15.53 -15.95
CA SER A 8 17.97 -14.32 -15.92
C SER A 8 18.75 -13.07 -16.37
N ASP A 9 20.04 -13.00 -16.11
CA ASP A 9 20.92 -11.91 -16.56
C ASP A 9 21.24 -12.01 -18.06
N VAL A 10 21.28 -13.24 -18.61
CA VAL A 10 21.43 -13.44 -20.07
C VAL A 10 20.17 -12.99 -20.81
N TYR A 11 18.96 -13.26 -20.28
CA TYR A 11 17.71 -12.76 -20.88
C TYR A 11 17.58 -11.24 -20.81
N LYS A 12 18.04 -10.60 -19.77
CA LYS A 12 18.07 -9.12 -19.64
C LYS A 12 19.02 -8.45 -20.66
N ARG A 13 19.98 -9.17 -21.19
CA ARG A 13 20.96 -8.67 -22.18
C ARG A 13 20.54 -8.87 -23.63
N GLN A 14 19.39 -9.48 -23.90
CA GLN A 14 18.85 -9.63 -25.23
C GLN A 14 17.98 -8.40 -25.59
N ALA A 15 17.94 -8.00 -26.85
CA ALA A 15 17.18 -6.83 -27.34
C ALA A 15 15.70 -6.86 -26.90
N TRP A 16 15.07 -8.01 -26.94
CA TRP A 16 13.71 -8.24 -26.48
C TRP A 16 13.52 -8.03 -24.98
N GLY A 17 14.52 -8.38 -24.15
CA GLY A 17 14.52 -8.12 -22.71
C GLY A 17 14.55 -6.63 -22.39
N TRP A 18 15.34 -5.87 -23.13
CA TRP A 18 15.43 -4.40 -22.95
C TRP A 18 14.15 -3.68 -23.38
N GLU A 19 13.49 -4.18 -24.43
CA GLU A 19 12.21 -3.62 -24.87
C GLU A 19 11.11 -3.85 -23.83
N ALA A 20 11.01 -5.07 -23.29
CA ALA A 20 10.08 -5.40 -22.23
C ALA A 20 10.37 -4.59 -20.94
N GLU A 21 11.65 -4.48 -20.54
CA GLU A 21 12.06 -3.69 -19.37
C GLU A 21 11.68 -2.21 -19.56
N ARG A 22 11.96 -1.62 -20.72
CA ARG A 22 11.58 -0.22 -21.02
C ARG A 22 10.06 -0.02 -20.93
N ALA A 23 9.27 -0.94 -21.46
CA ALA A 23 7.81 -0.87 -21.39
C ALA A 23 7.32 -0.91 -19.93
N VAL A 24 7.89 -1.77 -19.09
CA VAL A 24 7.56 -1.86 -17.65
C VAL A 24 7.95 -0.59 -16.92
N GLU A 25 9.15 -0.05 -17.16
CA GLU A 25 9.60 1.19 -16.50
C GLU A 25 8.78 2.40 -16.97
N GLN A 26 8.44 2.51 -18.24
CA GLN A 26 7.55 3.55 -18.73
C GLN A 26 6.16 3.47 -18.07
N ALA A 27 5.59 2.27 -17.92
CA ALA A 27 4.34 2.08 -17.22
C ALA A 27 4.45 2.48 -15.74
N ARG A 28 5.58 2.19 -15.10
CA ARG A 28 5.88 2.58 -13.72
C ARG A 28 5.90 4.10 -13.56
N GLU A 29 6.57 4.80 -14.46
CA GLU A 29 6.61 6.26 -14.50
C GLU A 29 5.21 6.87 -14.67
N GLN A 30 4.38 6.28 -15.53
CA GLN A 30 3.00 6.73 -15.75
C GLN A 30 2.14 6.56 -14.50
N VAL A 31 2.22 5.39 -13.84
CA VAL A 31 1.49 5.15 -12.58
C VAL A 31 1.98 6.05 -11.47
N ALA A 32 3.29 6.23 -11.33
CA ALA A 32 3.87 7.14 -10.35
C ALA A 32 3.40 8.59 -10.59
N SER A 33 3.46 9.06 -11.83
CA SER A 33 3.01 10.40 -12.22
C SER A 33 1.53 10.64 -11.90
N LEU A 34 0.68 9.62 -12.04
CA LEU A 34 -0.76 9.71 -11.76
C LEU A 34 -1.07 10.08 -10.30
N ILE A 35 -0.20 9.70 -9.37
CA ILE A 35 -0.37 9.95 -7.93
C ILE A 35 0.70 10.87 -7.34
N GLY A 36 1.54 11.50 -8.18
CA GLY A 36 2.63 12.39 -7.74
C GLY A 36 3.82 11.69 -7.08
N ALA A 37 3.96 10.37 -7.23
CA ALA A 37 5.03 9.56 -6.64
C ALA A 37 6.33 9.55 -7.45
N ASP A 38 7.44 9.09 -6.84
CA ASP A 38 8.64 8.66 -7.54
C ASP A 38 8.40 7.23 -8.12
N PRO A 39 8.82 6.92 -9.36
CA PRO A 39 8.68 5.59 -9.93
C PRO A 39 9.23 4.46 -9.03
N ARG A 40 10.28 4.74 -8.29
CA ARG A 40 10.89 3.79 -7.33
C ARG A 40 10.04 3.50 -6.10
N GLU A 41 8.93 4.21 -5.90
CA GLU A 41 7.96 3.98 -4.83
C GLU A 41 6.82 3.05 -5.28
N ILE A 42 6.82 2.60 -6.54
CA ILE A 42 5.79 1.74 -7.11
C ILE A 42 6.25 0.28 -7.15
N ILE A 43 5.49 -0.59 -6.50
CA ILE A 43 5.66 -2.04 -6.52
C ILE A 43 4.50 -2.64 -7.33
N TRP A 44 4.80 -3.44 -8.35
CA TRP A 44 3.77 -4.14 -9.13
C TRP A 44 3.16 -5.29 -8.34
N THR A 45 1.85 -5.44 -8.45
CA THR A 45 1.07 -6.51 -7.85
C THR A 45 0.04 -7.04 -8.85
N SER A 46 -0.67 -8.10 -8.51
CA SER A 46 -1.76 -8.65 -9.33
C SER A 46 -3.09 -7.89 -9.18
N GLY A 47 -3.16 -6.92 -8.25
CA GLY A 47 -4.35 -6.11 -7.99
C GLY A 47 -4.35 -5.53 -6.57
N ALA A 48 -5.38 -4.71 -6.25
CA ALA A 48 -5.49 -4.08 -4.94
C ALA A 48 -5.50 -5.11 -3.79
N THR A 49 -6.14 -6.27 -3.95
CA THR A 49 -6.15 -7.31 -2.92
C THR A 49 -4.75 -7.76 -2.52
N GLU A 50 -3.85 -7.98 -3.48
CA GLU A 50 -2.45 -8.30 -3.18
C GLU A 50 -1.74 -7.09 -2.57
N SER A 51 -1.99 -5.88 -3.09
CA SER A 51 -1.41 -4.65 -2.54
C SER A 51 -1.80 -4.43 -1.08
N ASP A 52 -3.08 -4.60 -0.73
CA ASP A 52 -3.58 -4.49 0.65
C ASP A 52 -2.91 -5.51 1.57
N ASN A 53 -2.85 -6.78 1.14
CA ASN A 53 -2.20 -7.84 1.90
C ASN A 53 -0.71 -7.54 2.11
N LEU A 54 0.00 -7.16 1.05
CA LEU A 54 1.43 -6.84 1.12
C LEU A 54 1.68 -5.64 2.04
N ALA A 55 0.88 -4.58 1.91
CA ALA A 55 0.98 -3.39 2.74
C ALA A 55 0.73 -3.71 4.22
N LEU A 56 -0.41 -4.30 4.54
CA LEU A 56 -0.86 -4.48 5.93
C LEU A 56 -0.04 -5.56 6.65
N LYS A 57 0.12 -6.74 6.04
CA LYS A 57 0.91 -7.82 6.65
C LYS A 57 2.38 -7.45 6.70
N GLY A 58 2.92 -6.85 5.62
CA GLY A 58 4.31 -6.44 5.55
C GLY A 58 4.66 -5.36 6.57
N ALA A 59 3.80 -4.34 6.72
CA ALA A 59 3.99 -3.30 7.74
C ALA A 59 3.80 -3.86 9.16
N ALA A 60 2.72 -4.59 9.41
CA ALA A 60 2.45 -5.18 10.73
C ALA A 60 3.62 -6.06 11.21
N SER A 61 4.15 -6.92 10.32
CA SER A 61 5.30 -7.78 10.63
C SER A 61 6.56 -6.96 10.92
N PHE A 62 6.91 -6.01 10.05
CA PHE A 62 8.11 -5.20 10.20
C PHE A 62 8.09 -4.35 11.48
N TYR A 63 6.94 -3.71 11.79
CA TYR A 63 6.82 -2.81 12.94
C TYR A 63 6.34 -3.50 14.22
N ARG A 64 6.22 -4.85 14.24
CA ARG A 64 5.76 -5.63 15.39
C ARG A 64 6.55 -5.36 16.69
N HIS A 65 7.82 -4.99 16.57
CA HIS A 65 8.66 -4.64 17.72
C HIS A 65 8.25 -3.33 18.41
N ARG A 66 7.45 -2.47 17.75
CA ARG A 66 6.94 -1.20 18.27
C ARG A 66 5.57 -1.32 18.92
N GLY A 67 4.79 -2.33 18.53
CA GLY A 67 3.44 -2.53 19.03
C GLY A 67 2.70 -3.60 18.25
N LYS A 68 1.46 -3.87 18.68
CA LYS A 68 0.60 -4.89 18.08
C LYS A 68 -0.80 -4.40 17.74
N HIS A 69 -1.07 -3.11 17.94
CA HIS A 69 -2.38 -2.56 17.67
C HIS A 69 -2.47 -2.00 16.23
N LEU A 70 -3.55 -2.36 15.57
CA LEU A 70 -3.92 -1.91 14.22
C LEU A 70 -5.29 -1.24 14.28
N ILE A 71 -5.56 -0.29 13.39
CA ILE A 71 -6.85 0.39 13.32
C ILE A 71 -7.34 0.48 11.88
N THR A 72 -8.63 0.24 11.67
CA THR A 72 -9.29 0.34 10.38
C THR A 72 -10.76 0.69 10.52
N SER A 73 -11.46 0.94 9.42
CA SER A 73 -12.91 1.19 9.38
C SER A 73 -13.70 -0.11 9.19
N LYS A 74 -14.93 -0.17 9.71
CA LYS A 74 -15.88 -1.27 9.44
C LYS A 74 -16.36 -1.29 7.98
N THR A 75 -16.23 -0.19 7.26
CA THR A 75 -16.70 -0.01 5.89
C THR A 75 -15.63 -0.26 4.83
N GLU A 76 -14.47 -0.81 5.24
CA GLU A 76 -13.39 -1.18 4.32
C GLU A 76 -13.80 -2.31 3.37
N HIS A 77 -13.08 -2.39 2.24
CA HIS A 77 -13.20 -3.53 1.33
C HIS A 77 -12.82 -4.84 2.05
N LYS A 78 -13.45 -5.93 1.63
CA LYS A 78 -13.21 -7.27 2.21
C LYS A 78 -11.74 -7.66 2.23
N ALA A 79 -10.94 -7.25 1.24
CA ALA A 79 -9.50 -7.50 1.19
C ALA A 79 -8.76 -6.94 2.42
N VAL A 80 -9.15 -5.75 2.90
CA VAL A 80 -8.61 -5.14 4.11
C VAL A 80 -9.15 -5.84 5.36
N LEU A 81 -10.48 -6.01 5.44
CA LEU A 81 -11.13 -6.63 6.63
C LEU A 81 -10.64 -8.06 6.89
N ASP A 82 -10.55 -8.89 5.85
CA ASP A 82 -10.10 -10.28 6.00
C ASP A 82 -8.59 -10.33 6.33
N THR A 83 -7.79 -9.40 5.79
CA THR A 83 -6.38 -9.26 6.16
C THR A 83 -6.22 -8.85 7.64
N MET A 84 -7.03 -7.93 8.13
CA MET A 84 -7.03 -7.53 9.55
C MET A 84 -7.42 -8.71 10.45
N ARG A 85 -8.45 -9.48 10.10
CA ARG A 85 -8.84 -10.71 10.84
C ARG A 85 -7.73 -11.77 10.84
N GLU A 86 -6.98 -11.86 9.75
CA GLU A 86 -5.81 -12.78 9.71
C GLU A 86 -4.71 -12.30 10.65
N LEU A 87 -4.45 -11.00 10.70
CA LEU A 87 -3.49 -10.42 11.65
C LEU A 87 -3.93 -10.61 13.12
N GLU A 88 -5.24 -10.54 13.42
CA GLU A 88 -5.76 -10.89 14.75
C GLU A 88 -5.41 -12.34 15.13
N ARG A 89 -5.57 -13.30 14.20
CA ARG A 89 -5.16 -14.70 14.43
C ARG A 89 -3.65 -14.85 14.68
N GLN A 90 -2.84 -13.92 14.16
CA GLN A 90 -1.40 -13.87 14.37
C GLN A 90 -0.97 -13.11 15.65
N GLY A 91 -1.95 -12.69 16.47
CA GLY A 91 -1.75 -12.05 17.76
C GLY A 91 -1.58 -10.53 17.72
N PHE A 92 -2.08 -9.88 16.67
CA PHE A 92 -2.32 -8.44 16.68
C PHE A 92 -3.70 -8.13 17.25
N GLU A 93 -3.91 -6.90 17.68
CA GLU A 93 -5.19 -6.38 18.12
C GLU A 93 -5.70 -5.37 17.10
N VAL A 94 -6.96 -5.47 16.69
CA VAL A 94 -7.53 -4.61 15.67
C VAL A 94 -8.74 -3.85 16.20
N THR A 95 -8.71 -2.52 16.08
CA THR A 95 -9.88 -1.69 16.28
C THR A 95 -10.57 -1.41 14.96
N TYR A 96 -11.85 -1.78 14.87
CA TYR A 96 -12.71 -1.51 13.72
C TYR A 96 -13.64 -0.34 14.03
N LEU A 97 -13.34 0.83 13.49
CA LEU A 97 -14.12 2.05 13.69
C LEU A 97 -15.46 1.99 12.99
N ALA A 98 -16.50 2.39 13.67
CA ALA A 98 -17.77 2.71 13.04
C ALA A 98 -17.66 4.07 12.33
N VAL A 99 -18.38 4.22 11.23
CA VAL A 99 -18.53 5.50 10.55
C VAL A 99 -19.80 6.22 11.04
N LYS A 100 -19.83 7.53 10.87
CA LYS A 100 -21.02 8.35 11.12
C LYS A 100 -22.14 8.02 10.10
N PRO A 101 -23.38 8.51 10.31
CA PRO A 101 -24.48 8.32 9.35
C PRO A 101 -24.19 8.84 7.93
N ASP A 102 -23.29 9.81 7.79
CA ASP A 102 -22.80 10.33 6.51
C ASP A 102 -21.72 9.45 5.86
N GLY A 103 -21.30 8.38 6.54
CA GLY A 103 -20.26 7.46 6.08
C GLY A 103 -18.83 7.92 6.37
N LEU A 104 -18.62 9.08 6.98
CA LEU A 104 -17.29 9.57 7.35
C LEU A 104 -16.81 8.99 8.67
N ILE A 105 -15.51 8.81 8.80
CA ILE A 105 -14.86 8.51 10.07
C ILE A 105 -14.90 9.79 10.93
N ASP A 106 -15.31 9.64 12.19
CA ASP A 106 -15.21 10.71 13.17
C ASP A 106 -13.75 10.83 13.62
N LEU A 107 -13.16 12.01 13.42
CA LEU A 107 -11.75 12.25 13.71
C LEU A 107 -11.43 12.22 15.21
N ASP A 108 -12.37 12.60 16.07
CA ASP A 108 -12.16 12.55 17.52
C ASP A 108 -12.22 11.09 18.00
N VAL A 109 -13.19 10.31 17.52
CA VAL A 109 -13.25 8.86 17.76
C VAL A 109 -12.00 8.15 17.22
N PHE A 110 -11.50 8.58 16.06
CA PHE A 110 -10.24 8.05 15.51
C PHE A 110 -9.05 8.33 16.44
N ARG A 111 -8.91 9.60 16.93
CA ARG A 111 -7.84 9.98 17.86
C ARG A 111 -7.90 9.21 19.17
N ASP A 112 -9.09 9.05 19.73
CA ASP A 112 -9.32 8.36 21.00
C ASP A 112 -9.06 6.85 20.91
N ALA A 113 -9.25 6.26 19.74
CA ALA A 113 -8.96 4.85 19.48
C ALA A 113 -7.47 4.57 19.28
N LEU A 114 -6.63 5.58 19.08
CA LEU A 114 -5.18 5.40 18.91
C LEU A 114 -4.51 5.12 20.26
N ARG A 115 -3.78 4.03 20.32
CA ARG A 115 -3.04 3.56 21.49
C ARG A 115 -1.53 3.85 21.32
N PRO A 116 -0.75 3.85 22.42
CA PRO A 116 0.72 3.98 22.32
C PRO A 116 1.39 2.88 21.51
N ASP A 117 0.76 1.71 21.41
CA ASP A 117 1.22 0.56 20.64
C ASP A 117 0.51 0.41 19.28
N THR A 118 -0.20 1.45 18.80
CA THR A 118 -0.75 1.47 17.45
C THR A 118 0.37 1.65 16.43
N ILE A 119 0.48 0.72 15.48
CA ILE A 119 1.57 0.72 14.49
C ILE A 119 1.10 0.95 13.06
N VAL A 120 -0.14 0.56 12.71
CA VAL A 120 -0.70 0.72 11.36
C VAL A 120 -2.16 1.19 11.47
N ALA A 121 -2.50 2.17 10.63
CA ALA A 121 -3.87 2.56 10.34
C ALA A 121 -4.16 2.32 8.86
N SER A 122 -5.36 1.82 8.54
CA SER A 122 -5.79 1.59 7.16
C SER A 122 -7.19 2.17 6.94
N VAL A 123 -7.32 3.04 5.92
CA VAL A 123 -8.59 3.67 5.57
C VAL A 123 -8.73 3.76 4.06
N MET A 124 -9.88 3.34 3.55
CA MET A 124 -10.22 3.46 2.13
C MET A 124 -10.49 4.93 1.77
N LEU A 125 -9.88 5.43 0.68
CA LEU A 125 -10.08 6.81 0.26
C LEU A 125 -11.49 7.06 -0.30
N VAL A 126 -11.95 6.21 -1.23
CA VAL A 126 -13.31 6.28 -1.80
C VAL A 126 -14.01 4.96 -1.58
N ASN A 127 -15.12 4.96 -0.86
CA ASN A 127 -15.85 3.74 -0.57
C ASN A 127 -16.51 3.15 -1.83
N ASN A 128 -16.35 1.84 -2.01
CA ASN A 128 -16.81 1.12 -3.21
C ASN A 128 -18.32 0.91 -3.28
N GLU A 129 -19.05 1.05 -2.16
CA GLU A 129 -20.49 0.82 -2.09
C GLU A 129 -21.29 2.13 -2.04
N ILE A 130 -20.87 3.05 -1.17
CA ILE A 130 -21.60 4.29 -0.90
C ILE A 130 -20.93 5.55 -1.48
N GLY A 131 -19.74 5.42 -2.07
CA GLY A 131 -19.03 6.52 -2.77
C GLY A 131 -18.51 7.64 -1.86
N VAL A 132 -18.52 7.47 -0.53
CA VAL A 132 -18.00 8.44 0.42
C VAL A 132 -16.51 8.59 0.26
N ILE A 133 -16.02 9.83 0.27
CA ILE A 133 -14.59 10.17 0.23
C ILE A 133 -14.16 10.54 1.65
N GLN A 134 -13.21 9.79 2.22
CA GLN A 134 -12.68 10.02 3.56
C GLN A 134 -11.66 11.16 3.56
N ASP A 135 -11.56 11.89 4.66
CA ASP A 135 -10.54 12.93 4.87
C ASP A 135 -9.18 12.30 5.19
N ILE A 136 -8.52 11.80 4.14
CA ILE A 136 -7.20 11.18 4.23
C ILE A 136 -6.14 12.16 4.70
N GLN A 137 -6.30 13.46 4.39
CA GLN A 137 -5.37 14.49 4.84
C GLN A 137 -5.38 14.63 6.37
N ALA A 138 -6.56 14.74 6.97
CA ALA A 138 -6.69 14.87 8.42
C ALA A 138 -6.29 13.57 9.14
N ILE A 139 -6.76 12.41 8.68
CA ILE A 139 -6.42 11.10 9.27
C ILE A 139 -4.92 10.84 9.20
N GLY A 140 -4.33 11.06 8.03
CA GLY A 140 -2.90 10.84 7.82
C GLY A 140 -2.02 11.81 8.62
N SER A 141 -2.46 13.06 8.83
CA SER A 141 -1.77 14.00 9.70
C SER A 141 -1.71 13.49 11.14
N ILE A 142 -2.84 12.99 11.67
CA ILE A 142 -2.91 12.36 13.00
C ILE A 142 -1.97 11.15 13.09
N CYS A 143 -1.96 10.29 12.07
CA CYS A 143 -1.07 9.13 12.02
C CYS A 143 0.40 9.55 12.04
N ARG A 144 0.76 10.57 11.25
CA ARG A 144 2.14 11.08 11.15
C ARG A 144 2.63 11.66 12.48
N GLU A 145 1.80 12.43 13.19
CA GLU A 145 2.09 12.96 14.53
C GLU A 145 2.39 11.87 15.56
N ARG A 146 1.75 10.70 15.42
CA ARG A 146 1.91 9.56 16.31
C ARG A 146 2.94 8.53 15.83
N GLY A 147 3.53 8.75 14.64
CA GLY A 147 4.48 7.82 14.01
C GLY A 147 3.84 6.48 13.60
N ILE A 148 2.56 6.49 13.29
CA ILE A 148 1.77 5.34 12.83
C ILE A 148 1.88 5.25 11.31
N VAL A 149 2.15 4.07 10.78
CA VAL A 149 2.15 3.83 9.32
C VAL A 149 0.73 3.93 8.79
N PHE A 150 0.51 4.81 7.82
CA PHE A 150 -0.81 5.03 7.25
C PHE A 150 -0.93 4.41 5.85
N HIS A 151 -1.80 3.40 5.76
CA HIS A 151 -2.19 2.75 4.51
C HIS A 151 -3.53 3.29 4.01
N VAL A 152 -3.62 3.48 2.69
CA VAL A 152 -4.83 3.92 2.00
C VAL A 152 -5.18 2.94 0.89
N ASP A 153 -6.37 2.32 0.94
CA ASP A 153 -6.94 1.65 -0.24
C ASP A 153 -7.52 2.70 -1.18
N ALA A 154 -6.82 2.93 -2.30
CA ALA A 154 -7.21 3.88 -3.34
C ALA A 154 -7.74 3.20 -4.62
N ALA A 155 -8.13 1.92 -4.55
CA ALA A 155 -8.59 1.17 -5.72
C ALA A 155 -9.77 1.86 -6.43
N GLN A 156 -10.70 2.48 -5.70
CA GLN A 156 -11.82 3.22 -6.27
C GLN A 156 -11.50 4.69 -6.57
N ALA A 157 -10.44 5.24 -6.00
CA ALA A 157 -10.09 6.64 -6.07
C ALA A 157 -9.20 6.98 -7.28
N THR A 158 -8.28 6.07 -7.62
CA THR A 158 -7.27 6.27 -8.65
C THR A 158 -7.92 6.65 -9.99
N GLY A 159 -7.45 7.76 -10.58
CA GLY A 159 -7.97 8.28 -11.85
C GLY A 159 -9.37 8.92 -11.79
N LYS A 160 -10.00 9.00 -10.60
CA LYS A 160 -11.33 9.61 -10.41
C LYS A 160 -11.27 10.82 -9.48
N VAL A 161 -10.38 10.80 -8.49
CA VAL A 161 -10.10 11.94 -7.62
C VAL A 161 -8.63 12.30 -7.74
N ASN A 162 -8.30 13.57 -7.50
CA ASN A 162 -6.92 14.00 -7.51
C ASN A 162 -6.17 13.41 -6.31
N ILE A 163 -5.04 12.77 -6.56
CA ILE A 163 -4.16 12.18 -5.54
C ILE A 163 -2.76 12.74 -5.77
N ASP A 164 -2.18 13.38 -4.76
CA ASP A 164 -0.76 13.73 -4.73
C ASP A 164 -0.14 13.26 -3.41
N VAL A 165 0.63 12.18 -3.47
CA VAL A 165 1.27 11.59 -2.29
C VAL A 165 2.41 12.44 -1.72
N LYS A 166 2.84 13.54 -2.41
CA LYS A 166 3.78 14.51 -1.86
C LYS A 166 3.10 15.41 -0.84
N GLU A 167 1.84 15.73 -1.08
CA GLU A 167 1.02 16.56 -0.21
C GLU A 167 0.29 15.73 0.84
N LEU A 168 -0.28 14.58 0.43
CA LEU A 168 -1.01 13.69 1.31
C LEU A 168 -0.08 12.94 2.26
N PRO A 169 -0.38 12.91 3.57
CA PRO A 169 0.42 12.21 4.58
C PRO A 169 0.16 10.68 4.57
N VAL A 170 0.29 10.06 3.39
CA VAL A 170 0.08 8.62 3.16
C VAL A 170 1.41 7.90 3.03
N ASP A 171 1.58 6.76 3.65
CA ASP A 171 2.80 5.96 3.64
C ASP A 171 2.74 4.77 2.67
N LEU A 172 1.57 4.14 2.56
CA LEU A 172 1.28 3.02 1.69
C LEU A 172 -0.04 3.28 0.97
N MET A 173 -0.13 2.97 -0.34
CA MET A 173 -1.37 3.14 -1.09
C MET A 173 -1.57 2.02 -2.10
N SER A 174 -2.73 1.36 -2.02
CA SER A 174 -3.12 0.27 -2.92
C SER A 174 -3.87 0.78 -4.14
N LEU A 175 -3.46 0.33 -5.33
CA LEU A 175 -4.01 0.72 -6.63
C LEU A 175 -4.47 -0.50 -7.42
N ALA A 176 -5.53 -0.35 -8.22
CA ALA A 176 -6.08 -1.42 -9.07
C ALA A 176 -6.33 -0.94 -10.50
N SER A 177 -5.74 -1.60 -11.48
CA SER A 177 -5.88 -1.26 -12.90
C SER A 177 -7.32 -1.38 -13.40
N HIS A 178 -8.02 -2.47 -13.08
CA HIS A 178 -9.38 -2.73 -13.57
C HIS A 178 -10.45 -1.76 -13.06
N LYS A 179 -10.12 -0.89 -12.10
CA LYS A 179 -10.99 0.20 -11.62
C LYS A 179 -10.73 1.52 -12.34
N THR A 180 -9.68 1.58 -13.16
CA THR A 180 -9.26 2.74 -13.98
C THR A 180 -9.23 2.37 -15.47
N TYR A 181 -10.20 1.56 -15.92
CA TYR A 181 -10.35 1.11 -17.31
C TYR A 181 -9.20 0.26 -17.87
N GLY A 182 -8.30 -0.20 -17.00
CA GLY A 182 -7.21 -1.10 -17.38
C GLY A 182 -7.58 -2.58 -17.24
N PRO A 183 -6.65 -3.49 -17.54
CA PRO A 183 -6.88 -4.93 -17.46
C PRO A 183 -7.02 -5.42 -16.02
N LYS A 184 -7.71 -6.57 -15.86
CA LYS A 184 -7.68 -7.35 -14.60
C LYS A 184 -6.33 -8.04 -14.47
N GLY A 185 -5.96 -8.39 -13.23
CA GLY A 185 -4.75 -9.14 -12.95
C GLY A 185 -3.50 -8.28 -12.81
N ILE A 186 -3.66 -6.94 -12.71
CA ILE A 186 -2.57 -6.01 -12.40
C ILE A 186 -3.03 -4.92 -11.46
N GLY A 187 -2.15 -4.54 -10.55
CA GLY A 187 -2.27 -3.44 -9.62
C GLY A 187 -0.90 -2.93 -9.21
N ALA A 188 -0.88 -2.01 -8.27
CA ALA A 188 0.35 -1.49 -7.72
C ALA A 188 0.19 -1.13 -6.24
N LEU A 189 1.30 -1.23 -5.51
CA LEU A 189 1.44 -0.69 -4.16
C LEU A 189 2.44 0.47 -4.21
N TYR A 190 2.01 1.66 -3.79
CA TYR A 190 2.89 2.76 -3.45
C TYR A 190 3.48 2.54 -2.07
N VAL A 191 4.80 2.68 -1.93
CA VAL A 191 5.53 2.61 -0.67
C VAL A 191 6.42 3.84 -0.54
N ARG A 192 6.12 4.71 0.41
CA ARG A 192 6.86 5.97 0.64
C ARG A 192 8.34 5.71 0.95
N ARG A 193 9.22 6.43 0.27
CA ARG A 193 10.67 6.34 0.49
C ARG A 193 11.23 7.45 1.39
N LYS A 194 10.54 8.59 1.51
CA LYS A 194 10.98 9.72 2.34
C LYS A 194 9.82 10.30 3.16
N PRO A 195 9.77 10.10 4.50
CA PRO A 195 10.62 9.18 5.28
C PRO A 195 10.45 7.73 4.82
N ARG A 196 11.48 6.91 4.98
CA ARG A 196 11.46 5.54 4.48
C ARG A 196 10.51 4.65 5.27
N ILE A 197 9.50 4.14 4.60
CA ILE A 197 8.61 3.09 5.10
C ILE A 197 9.16 1.73 4.69
N ARG A 198 9.15 0.78 5.62
CA ARG A 198 9.60 -0.59 5.38
C ARG A 198 8.45 -1.56 5.52
N ILE A 199 8.41 -2.54 4.65
CA ILE A 199 7.47 -3.66 4.69
C ILE A 199 8.23 -4.96 4.50
N GLU A 200 7.80 -6.04 5.17
CA GLU A 200 8.35 -7.36 4.93
C GLU A 200 7.70 -8.02 3.71
N ALA A 201 8.50 -8.71 2.92
CA ALA A 201 8.00 -9.50 1.79
C ALA A 201 7.17 -10.68 2.31
N GLN A 202 5.99 -10.91 1.72
CA GLN A 202 5.11 -12.03 2.11
C GLN A 202 5.54 -13.36 1.48
N MET A 203 6.16 -13.29 0.31
CA MET A 203 6.72 -14.45 -0.38
C MET A 203 8.24 -14.34 -0.33
N PRO A 204 8.94 -15.20 0.43
CA PRO A 204 10.40 -15.21 0.46
C PRO A 204 10.95 -15.83 -0.82
N VAL A 205 10.80 -15.15 -1.94
CA VAL A 205 11.36 -15.57 -3.23
C VAL A 205 12.27 -14.48 -3.73
N SER A 206 13.44 -14.91 -4.14
CA SER A 206 14.53 -14.13 -4.72
C SER A 206 14.41 -12.60 -4.56
N TYR A 207 15.33 -12.09 -3.87
CA TYR A 207 15.63 -10.71 -3.47
C TYR A 207 15.49 -9.60 -4.54
N THR A 208 15.04 -9.92 -5.75
CA THR A 208 15.10 -8.99 -6.88
C THR A 208 14.02 -7.92 -6.87
N HIS A 209 12.84 -8.15 -6.29
CA HIS A 209 11.76 -7.16 -6.34
C HIS A 209 11.77 -6.13 -5.20
N LEU A 210 12.15 -6.54 -3.99
CA LEU A 210 12.24 -5.62 -2.85
C LEU A 210 13.65 -5.05 -2.64
N ARG A 211 14.72 -5.79 -3.02
CA ARG A 211 16.10 -5.29 -2.96
C ARG A 211 16.54 -4.45 -4.15
N ALA A 212 15.84 -4.45 -5.26
CA ALA A 212 16.12 -3.47 -6.33
C ALA A 212 15.93 -2.03 -5.81
N HIS A 213 15.25 -1.87 -4.67
CA HIS A 213 15.15 -0.61 -3.95
C HIS A 213 16.24 -0.39 -2.89
N GLU A 214 17.06 -1.42 -2.55
CA GLU A 214 18.07 -1.32 -1.48
C GLU A 214 19.50 -1.07 -1.97
N THR A 215 19.83 -1.33 -3.24
CA THR A 215 21.23 -1.40 -3.70
C THR A 215 21.69 -0.27 -4.61
N ARG A 216 21.04 0.89 -4.59
CA ARG A 216 21.61 2.13 -5.09
C ARG A 216 21.63 3.18 -3.99
N GLU A 217 22.49 2.95 -3.01
CA GLU A 217 23.14 4.02 -2.28
C GLU A 217 24.38 4.37 -3.09
N ASP A 218 24.32 5.53 -3.74
CA ASP A 218 25.44 6.47 -3.91
C ASP A 218 24.84 7.83 -4.24
#